data_6f357b55a48589d8c9bf8b7173e6ee1f
#
_entry.id   6f357b55a48589d8c9bf8b7173e6ee1f
#
_cell.length_a   1.000
_cell.length_b   1.000
_cell.length_c   1.000
_cell.angle_alpha   90.00
_cell.angle_beta   90.00
_cell.angle_gamma   90.00
#
_symmetry.space_group_name_H-M   'P 1'
#
loop_
_entity.id
_entity.type
_entity.pdbx_description
1 polymer ?
#
loop_
_entity_poly.entity_id
_entity_poly.type
_entity_poly.pdbx_seq_one_letter_code
_entity_poly.pdbx_strand_id
1 'polypeptide(L)'
;LARQTIEAEADEANLSPVNHVKHLVGEIEIAPLAFMRGRTLANSFVILDEAQNATPMQMKMFLTRMGENSRMVITGDPSQVDLPFGAKSGLRDAMEILPKVKGVSVINFTEKDVVRHDMVTRIVKAYNKRDRKLTDFKDNPKSEANKDSET
;
A
#
# COMPACT_ATOMS: atom_id res chain seq x y z
N LEU A 1 -23.64 -2.33 10.41
CA LEU A 1 -22.58 -1.71 9.59
C LEU A 1 -21.68 -2.84 9.07
N ALA A 2 -21.86 -3.16 7.79
CA ALA A 2 -21.03 -4.17 7.12
C ALA A 2 -19.56 -3.68 7.06
N ARG A 3 -18.61 -4.51 7.47
CA ARG A 3 -17.19 -4.30 7.28
C ARG A 3 -16.76 -4.96 5.98
N GLN A 4 -16.22 -4.19 5.06
CA GLN A 4 -15.63 -4.71 3.82
C GLN A 4 -14.13 -4.45 3.86
N THR A 5 -13.33 -5.50 3.84
CA THR A 5 -11.88 -5.42 3.69
C THR A 5 -11.53 -5.81 2.26
N ILE A 6 -10.76 -4.97 1.58
CA ILE A 6 -10.37 -5.15 0.19
C ILE A 6 -8.84 -5.15 0.15
N GLU A 7 -8.26 -6.23 -0.36
CA GLU A 7 -6.82 -6.36 -0.56
C GLU A 7 -6.45 -5.94 -1.99
N ALA A 8 -5.35 -5.22 -2.13
CA ALA A 8 -4.91 -4.67 -3.41
C ALA A 8 -4.09 -5.65 -4.26
N GLU A 9 -3.70 -6.80 -3.71
CA GLU A 9 -2.98 -7.82 -4.46
C GLU A 9 -3.89 -8.51 -5.48
N ALA A 10 -3.68 -8.22 -6.75
CA ALA A 10 -4.29 -8.94 -7.85
C ALA A 10 -3.21 -9.29 -8.87
N ASP A 11 -2.80 -10.52 -8.86
CA ASP A 11 -2.13 -11.13 -10.01
C ASP A 11 -3.19 -11.33 -11.10
N GLU A 12 -3.29 -10.40 -12.06
CA GLU A 12 -4.34 -10.35 -13.09
C GLU A 12 -4.29 -11.54 -14.05
N ALA A 13 -3.26 -12.38 -13.99
CA ALA A 13 -2.98 -13.39 -15.03
C ALA A 13 -3.76 -14.70 -14.90
N ASN A 14 -4.49 -14.96 -13.81
CA ASN A 14 -5.10 -16.27 -13.57
C ASN A 14 -6.53 -16.25 -13.00
N LEU A 15 -7.27 -15.19 -13.25
CA LEU A 15 -8.59 -14.96 -12.68
C LEU A 15 -9.71 -15.56 -13.53
N SER A 16 -10.02 -16.83 -13.32
CA SER A 16 -11.33 -17.35 -13.71
C SER A 16 -12.41 -16.62 -12.89
N PRO A 17 -13.45 -16.04 -13.51
CA PRO A 17 -14.48 -15.23 -12.82
C PRO A 17 -15.27 -15.98 -11.73
N VAL A 18 -15.13 -17.29 -11.66
CA VAL A 18 -15.98 -18.17 -10.82
C VAL A 18 -15.38 -18.47 -9.45
N ASN A 19 -14.09 -18.28 -9.24
CA ASN A 19 -13.40 -18.73 -8.01
C ASN A 19 -13.01 -17.63 -7.01
N HIS A 20 -13.33 -16.38 -7.29
CA HIS A 20 -13.09 -15.29 -6.33
C HIS A 20 -14.30 -15.17 -5.41
N VAL A 21 -14.32 -16.07 -4.49
CA VAL A 21 -15.39 -16.24 -3.52
C VAL A 21 -15.47 -15.01 -2.62
N LYS A 22 -16.63 -14.40 -2.65
CA LYS A 22 -17.11 -13.61 -1.55
C LYS A 22 -17.12 -14.49 -0.30
N HIS A 23 -16.11 -14.35 0.56
CA HIS A 23 -16.23 -14.85 1.91
C HIS A 23 -17.18 -13.91 2.66
N LEU A 24 -18.47 -14.22 2.60
CA LEU A 24 -19.45 -13.62 3.46
C LEU A 24 -19.35 -14.35 4.81
N VAL A 25 -18.67 -13.73 5.75
CA VAL A 25 -18.75 -14.12 7.15
C VAL A 25 -19.72 -13.13 7.82
N GLY A 26 -21.01 -13.47 7.81
CA GLY A 26 -22.05 -12.58 8.33
C GLY A 26 -22.15 -11.28 7.51
N GLU A 27 -21.85 -10.14 8.14
CA GLU A 27 -21.92 -8.80 7.52
C GLU A 27 -20.59 -8.34 6.88
N ILE A 28 -19.59 -9.20 6.77
CA ILE A 28 -18.26 -8.86 6.24
C ILE A 28 -18.10 -9.47 4.86
N GLU A 29 -17.77 -8.63 3.87
CA GLU A 29 -17.36 -9.05 2.53
C GLU A 29 -15.89 -8.75 2.32
N ILE A 30 -15.13 -9.73 1.84
CA ILE A 30 -13.73 -9.58 1.40
C ILE A 30 -13.71 -9.77 -0.10
N ALA A 31 -13.16 -8.81 -0.83
CA ALA A 31 -13.12 -8.87 -2.28
C ALA A 31 -11.87 -8.14 -2.83
N PRO A 32 -11.24 -8.66 -3.90
CA PRO A 32 -10.16 -7.97 -4.58
C PRO A 32 -10.61 -6.63 -5.17
N LEU A 33 -9.69 -5.66 -5.22
CA LEU A 33 -9.94 -4.32 -5.75
C LEU A 33 -10.52 -4.32 -7.17
N ALA A 34 -10.12 -5.27 -8.00
CA ALA A 34 -10.61 -5.41 -9.38
C ALA A 34 -12.14 -5.59 -9.47
N PHE A 35 -12.76 -6.19 -8.45
CA PHE A 35 -14.21 -6.42 -8.41
C PHE A 35 -15.03 -5.21 -7.94
N MET A 36 -14.40 -4.10 -7.65
CA MET A 36 -15.06 -2.88 -7.22
C MET A 36 -15.61 -2.06 -8.40
N ARG A 37 -15.18 -2.37 -9.63
CA ARG A 37 -15.65 -1.65 -10.82
C ARG A 37 -17.16 -1.84 -11.00
N GLY A 38 -17.89 -0.75 -11.25
CA GLY A 38 -19.33 -0.76 -11.44
C GLY A 38 -20.18 -0.90 -10.17
N ARG A 39 -19.55 -0.98 -8.99
CA ARG A 39 -20.26 -1.06 -7.69
C ARG A 39 -20.44 0.34 -7.10
N THR A 40 -21.45 0.47 -6.23
CA THR A 40 -21.63 1.59 -5.30
C THR A 40 -21.69 1.00 -3.90
N LEU A 41 -20.79 1.45 -3.04
CA LEU A 41 -20.63 0.95 -1.68
C LEU A 41 -21.39 1.88 -0.72
N ALA A 42 -22.69 1.66 -0.60
CA ALA A 42 -23.56 2.43 0.28
C ALA A 42 -23.77 1.71 1.63
N ASN A 43 -24.03 2.49 2.70
CA ASN A 43 -24.27 2.00 4.07
C ASN A 43 -23.15 1.09 4.58
N SER A 44 -21.91 1.39 4.23
CA SER A 44 -20.78 0.48 4.41
C SER A 44 -19.60 1.18 5.11
N PHE A 45 -18.86 0.41 5.90
CA PHE A 45 -17.52 0.78 6.34
C PHE A 45 -16.52 -0.01 5.48
N VAL A 46 -15.78 0.69 4.64
CA VAL A 46 -14.93 0.09 3.60
C VAL A 46 -13.47 0.31 3.95
N ILE A 47 -12.66 -0.74 3.90
CA ILE A 47 -11.22 -0.66 4.13
C ILE A 47 -10.52 -1.13 2.86
N LEU A 48 -9.62 -0.30 2.32
CA LEU A 48 -8.64 -0.69 1.32
C LEU A 48 -7.29 -0.81 2.01
N ASP A 49 -6.79 -2.03 2.10
CA ASP A 49 -5.48 -2.31 2.68
C ASP A 49 -4.40 -2.46 1.61
N GLU A 50 -3.11 -2.33 1.98
CA GLU A 50 -1.95 -2.39 1.09
C GLU A 50 -2.08 -1.45 -0.13
N ALA A 51 -2.70 -0.29 0.08
CA ALA A 51 -3.09 0.65 -0.98
C ALA A 51 -1.90 1.28 -1.72
N GLN A 52 -0.66 1.17 -1.20
CA GLN A 52 0.54 1.60 -1.90
C GLN A 52 0.76 0.81 -3.20
N ASN A 53 0.19 -0.41 -3.30
CA ASN A 53 0.29 -1.29 -4.46
C ASN A 53 -0.83 -1.06 -5.50
N ALA A 54 -1.78 -0.16 -5.22
CA ALA A 54 -2.73 0.30 -6.21
C ALA A 54 -2.13 1.38 -7.12
N THR A 55 -2.45 1.32 -8.41
CA THR A 55 -2.12 2.41 -9.35
C THR A 55 -3.02 3.64 -9.12
N PRO A 56 -2.67 4.85 -9.59
CA PRO A 56 -3.54 6.03 -9.49
C PRO A 56 -4.93 5.82 -10.11
N MET A 57 -5.02 5.06 -11.19
CA MET A 57 -6.29 4.72 -11.84
C MET A 57 -7.15 3.81 -10.97
N GLN A 58 -6.55 2.79 -10.35
CA GLN A 58 -7.23 1.89 -9.42
C GLN A 58 -7.68 2.62 -8.16
N MET A 59 -6.83 3.47 -7.59
CA MET A 59 -7.17 4.31 -6.43
C MET A 59 -8.35 5.24 -6.75
N LYS A 60 -8.32 5.96 -7.86
CA LYS A 60 -9.42 6.81 -8.29
C LYS A 60 -10.70 6.01 -8.51
N MET A 61 -10.59 4.85 -9.18
CA MET A 61 -11.71 3.96 -9.43
C MET A 61 -12.36 3.53 -8.11
N PHE A 62 -11.57 3.13 -7.12
CA PHE A 62 -12.05 2.70 -5.81
C PHE A 62 -12.71 3.83 -5.03
N LEU A 63 -12.04 4.97 -4.89
CA LEU A 63 -12.55 6.12 -4.13
C LEU A 63 -13.90 6.62 -4.66
N THR A 64 -14.11 6.51 -5.98
CA THR A 64 -15.39 6.90 -6.62
C THR A 64 -16.50 5.86 -6.43
N ARG A 65 -16.27 4.78 -5.71
CA ARG A 65 -17.30 3.78 -5.32
C ARG A 65 -18.04 4.15 -4.04
N MET A 66 -17.56 5.17 -3.32
CA MET A 66 -18.23 5.61 -2.09
C MET A 66 -19.69 5.97 -2.36
N GLY A 67 -20.59 5.34 -1.62
CA GLY A 67 -22.03 5.61 -1.65
C GLY A 67 -22.49 6.33 -0.39
N GLU A 68 -23.79 6.59 -0.29
CA GLU A 68 -24.40 7.25 0.86
C GLU A 68 -24.18 6.47 2.15
N ASN A 69 -24.07 7.19 3.27
CA ASN A 69 -23.87 6.64 4.62
C ASN A 69 -22.62 5.74 4.74
N SER A 70 -21.61 5.94 3.89
CA SER A 70 -20.40 5.12 3.91
C SER A 70 -19.20 5.89 4.40
N ARG A 71 -18.25 5.13 4.93
CA ARG A 71 -16.92 5.62 5.31
C ARG A 71 -15.87 4.74 4.67
N MET A 72 -14.85 5.36 4.09
CA MET A 72 -13.68 4.65 3.56
C MET A 72 -12.47 4.93 4.42
N VAL A 73 -11.70 3.88 4.66
CA VAL A 73 -10.38 3.93 5.28
C VAL A 73 -9.40 3.30 4.29
N ILE A 74 -8.36 4.04 3.97
CA ILE A 74 -7.30 3.56 3.09
C ILE A 74 -6.03 3.44 3.95
N THR A 75 -5.46 2.24 3.98
CA THR A 75 -4.24 1.94 4.72
C THR A 75 -3.14 1.52 3.76
N GLY A 76 -1.90 1.78 4.13
CA GLY A 76 -0.74 1.38 3.35
C GLY A 76 0.54 2.06 3.80
N ASP A 77 1.66 1.51 3.40
CA ASP A 77 2.99 2.06 3.65
C ASP A 77 3.59 2.63 2.35
N PRO A 78 3.69 3.96 2.21
CA PRO A 78 4.25 4.56 0.99
C PRO A 78 5.70 4.17 0.72
N SER A 79 6.43 3.60 1.69
CA SER A 79 7.81 3.14 1.52
C SER A 79 7.89 1.73 0.94
N GLN A 80 6.84 0.91 1.05
CA GLN A 80 6.80 -0.50 0.66
C GLN A 80 6.01 -0.71 -0.64
N VAL A 81 6.35 0.05 -1.68
CA VAL A 81 5.69 -0.04 -2.99
C VAL A 81 6.27 -1.21 -3.76
N ASP A 82 5.43 -2.19 -4.12
CA ASP A 82 5.77 -3.38 -4.91
C ASP A 82 5.09 -3.36 -6.29
N LEU A 83 5.12 -2.20 -6.92
CA LEU A 83 4.61 -2.01 -8.28
C LEU A 83 5.72 -2.24 -9.32
N PRO A 84 5.39 -2.62 -10.56
CA PRO A 84 6.34 -2.72 -11.64
C PRO A 84 7.16 -1.44 -11.81
N PHE A 85 8.41 -1.60 -12.28
CA PHE A 85 9.32 -0.46 -12.47
C PHE A 85 8.68 0.66 -13.31
N GLY A 86 8.73 1.88 -12.81
CA GLY A 86 8.13 3.06 -13.45
C GLY A 86 6.65 3.29 -13.16
N ALA A 87 5.96 2.37 -12.50
CA ALA A 87 4.58 2.58 -12.08
C ALA A 87 4.51 3.50 -10.86
N LYS A 88 3.55 4.43 -10.87
CA LYS A 88 3.29 5.32 -9.74
C LYS A 88 2.34 4.68 -8.75
N SER A 89 2.61 4.86 -7.45
CA SER A 89 1.70 4.46 -6.39
C SER A 89 0.49 5.39 -6.31
N GLY A 90 -0.71 4.81 -6.37
CA GLY A 90 -1.96 5.54 -6.22
C GLY A 90 -2.15 6.09 -4.81
N LEU A 91 -1.57 5.45 -3.78
CA LEU A 91 -1.58 5.97 -2.42
C LEU A 91 -0.80 7.28 -2.33
N ARG A 92 0.41 7.33 -2.90
CA ARG A 92 1.22 8.56 -2.92
C ARG A 92 0.51 9.69 -3.66
N ASP A 93 -0.05 9.38 -4.83
CA ASP A 93 -0.83 10.34 -5.63
C ASP A 93 -2.04 10.87 -4.83
N ALA A 94 -2.79 9.99 -4.18
CA ALA A 94 -3.92 10.36 -3.33
C ALA A 94 -3.51 11.24 -2.14
N MET A 95 -2.38 10.94 -1.49
CA MET A 95 -1.84 11.74 -0.39
C MET A 95 -1.47 13.18 -0.80
N GLU A 96 -1.12 13.41 -2.05
CA GLU A 96 -0.81 14.74 -2.59
C GLU A 96 -2.08 15.54 -2.93
N ILE A 97 -3.11 14.87 -3.45
CA ILE A 97 -4.30 15.52 -4.01
C ILE A 97 -5.40 15.68 -2.96
N LEU A 98 -5.68 14.64 -2.18
CA LEU A 98 -6.87 14.54 -1.35
C LEU A 98 -6.87 15.37 -0.04
N PRO A 99 -5.74 15.77 0.56
CA PRO A 99 -5.77 16.61 1.77
C PRO A 99 -6.51 17.93 1.60
N LYS A 100 -6.69 18.39 0.36
CA LYS A 100 -7.42 19.62 0.02
C LYS A 100 -8.94 19.39 -0.13
N VAL A 101 -9.39 18.14 -0.12
CA VAL A 101 -10.79 17.78 -0.30
C VAL A 101 -11.50 17.76 1.06
N LYS A 102 -12.56 18.53 1.19
CA LYS A 102 -13.37 18.56 2.42
C LYS A 102 -13.92 17.15 2.73
N GLY A 103 -13.74 16.71 3.96
CA GLY A 103 -14.20 15.39 4.42
C GLY A 103 -13.14 14.29 4.28
N VAL A 104 -11.94 14.62 3.79
CA VAL A 104 -10.79 13.73 3.78
C VAL A 104 -9.81 14.15 4.88
N SER A 105 -9.26 13.15 5.58
CA SER A 105 -8.20 13.33 6.58
C SER A 105 -7.06 12.35 6.29
N VAL A 106 -5.84 12.83 6.40
CA VAL A 106 -4.63 11.98 6.27
C VAL A 106 -3.98 11.89 7.64
N ILE A 107 -3.73 10.67 8.09
CA ILE A 107 -3.09 10.37 9.36
C ILE A 107 -1.80 9.61 9.05
N ASN A 108 -0.66 10.16 9.46
CA ASN A 108 0.64 9.52 9.29
C ASN A 108 1.06 8.90 10.62
N PHE A 109 1.37 7.60 10.57
CA PHE A 109 2.01 6.90 11.68
C PHE A 109 3.53 7.04 11.58
N THR A 110 4.18 7.07 12.74
CA THR A 110 5.62 7.16 12.90
C THR A 110 6.17 5.87 13.53
N GLU A 111 7.48 5.72 13.58
CA GLU A 111 8.10 4.59 14.27
C GLU A 111 7.65 4.43 15.73
N LYS A 112 7.22 5.51 16.37
CA LYS A 112 6.72 5.51 17.77
C LYS A 112 5.34 4.87 17.90
N ASP A 113 4.57 4.86 16.83
CA ASP A 113 3.20 4.31 16.80
C ASP A 113 3.21 2.80 16.50
N VAL A 114 4.39 2.27 16.11
CA VAL A 114 4.54 0.87 15.72
C VAL A 114 4.83 0.00 16.92
N VAL A 115 3.89 -0.86 17.29
CA VAL A 115 4.10 -1.91 18.29
C VAL A 115 4.65 -3.15 17.61
N ARG A 116 5.92 -3.44 17.83
CA ARG A 116 6.60 -4.62 17.26
C ARG A 116 7.35 -5.38 18.35
N HIS A 117 7.45 -6.69 18.16
CA HIS A 117 8.35 -7.51 18.98
C HIS A 117 9.80 -7.02 18.80
N ASP A 118 10.59 -6.96 19.90
CA ASP A 118 11.97 -6.44 19.88
C ASP A 118 12.88 -7.14 18.85
N MET A 119 12.68 -8.44 18.64
CA MET A 119 13.40 -9.19 17.62
C MET A 119 13.13 -8.65 16.22
N VAL A 120 11.87 -8.38 15.90
CA VAL A 120 11.48 -7.83 14.58
C VAL A 120 12.11 -6.46 14.38
N THR A 121 12.10 -5.61 15.39
CA THR A 121 12.77 -4.31 15.35
C THR A 121 14.28 -4.43 15.04
N ARG A 122 14.96 -5.40 15.66
CA ARG A 122 16.39 -5.68 15.40
C ARG A 122 16.62 -6.21 14.00
N ILE A 123 15.75 -7.10 13.50
CA ILE A 123 15.81 -7.62 12.14
C ILE A 123 15.68 -6.49 11.13
N VAL A 124 14.63 -5.68 11.22
CA VAL A 124 14.39 -4.55 10.30
C VAL A 124 15.58 -3.58 10.29
N LYS A 125 16.12 -3.22 11.47
CA LYS A 125 17.31 -2.36 11.54
C LYS A 125 18.52 -2.97 10.83
N ALA A 126 18.71 -4.29 10.92
CA ALA A 126 19.82 -4.98 10.25
C ALA A 126 19.68 -4.93 8.72
N TYR A 127 18.46 -5.17 8.18
CA TYR A 127 18.18 -5.07 6.74
C TYR A 127 18.36 -3.63 6.24
N ASN A 128 17.78 -2.65 6.90
CA ASN A 128 17.91 -1.23 6.53
C ASN A 128 19.39 -0.76 6.51
N LYS A 129 20.22 -1.26 7.43
CA LYS A 129 21.65 -0.95 7.45
C LYS A 129 22.38 -1.53 6.23
N ARG A 130 22.01 -2.74 5.81
CA ARG A 130 22.55 -3.36 4.60
C ARG A 130 22.17 -2.57 3.35
N ASP A 131 20.90 -2.22 3.23
CA ASP A 131 20.35 -1.57 2.04
C ASP A 131 20.94 -0.15 1.86
N ARG A 132 21.15 0.59 2.95
CA ARG A 132 21.88 1.87 2.90
C ARG A 132 23.30 1.72 2.38
N LYS A 133 24.03 0.69 2.84
CA LYS A 133 25.37 0.43 2.33
C LYS A 133 25.39 0.13 0.82
N LEU A 134 24.37 -0.59 0.32
CA LEU A 134 24.26 -0.91 -1.12
C LEU A 134 23.93 0.33 -1.97
N THR A 135 23.17 1.28 -1.43
CA THR A 135 22.91 2.57 -2.09
C THR A 135 24.16 3.46 -2.11
N ASP A 136 24.87 3.56 -1.00
CA ASP A 136 26.12 4.34 -0.91
C ASP A 136 27.21 3.80 -1.86
N PHE A 137 27.27 2.47 -2.08
CA PHE A 137 28.17 1.86 -3.06
C PHE A 137 27.79 2.17 -4.50
N LYS A 138 26.51 2.28 -4.83
CA LYS A 138 26.04 2.63 -6.19
C LYS A 138 26.29 4.09 -6.53
N ASP A 139 26.17 4.97 -5.53
CA ASP A 139 26.33 6.42 -5.73
C ASP A 139 27.79 6.89 -5.65
N ASN A 140 28.73 6.07 -5.14
CA ASN A 140 30.16 6.42 -5.06
C ASN A 140 31.10 5.22 -5.28
N PRO A 141 31.24 4.70 -6.51
CA PRO A 141 32.09 3.54 -6.81
C PRO A 141 33.61 3.81 -6.77
N LYS A 142 34.06 5.02 -6.38
CA LYS A 142 35.48 5.43 -6.48
C LYS A 142 36.28 5.49 -5.16
N SER A 143 35.75 5.08 -4.02
CA SER A 143 36.42 5.29 -2.74
C SER A 143 37.36 4.16 -2.25
N GLU A 144 37.46 3.02 -2.95
CA GLU A 144 38.36 1.91 -2.53
C GLU A 144 39.52 1.61 -3.50
N ALA A 145 39.64 2.30 -4.64
CA ALA A 145 40.72 2.04 -5.60
C ALA A 145 42.09 2.61 -5.18
N ASN A 146 42.23 3.26 -4.01
CA ASN A 146 43.48 3.96 -3.62
C ASN A 146 44.14 3.43 -2.33
N LYS A 147 43.87 2.19 -1.92
CA LYS A 147 44.54 1.61 -0.73
C LYS A 147 45.58 0.52 -0.99
N ASP A 148 45.71 0.06 -2.25
CA ASP A 148 46.63 -1.03 -2.59
C ASP A 148 47.88 -0.60 -3.41
N SER A 149 48.28 0.66 -3.33
CA SER A 149 49.51 1.16 -4.04
C SER A 149 50.57 1.78 -3.16
N GLU A 150 50.65 1.38 -1.88
CA GLU A 150 51.84 1.65 -1.02
C GLU A 150 52.18 0.40 -0.21
N THR A 151 52.97 -0.49 -0.83
CA THR A 151 53.95 -1.35 -0.13
C THR A 151 55.03 -1.75 -1.11
#